data_90a705e027e74ec5fb444d04815b2ee5
#
_entry.id   90a705e027e74ec5fb444d04815b2ee5
#
_cell.length_a   1.000
_cell.length_b   1.000
_cell.length_c   1.000
_cell.angle_alpha   90.00
_cell.angle_beta   90.00
_cell.angle_gamma   90.00
#
_symmetry.space_group_name_H-M   'P 1'
#
loop_
_entity.id
_entity.type
_entity.pdbx_description
1 polymer ?
#
loop_
_entity_poly.entity_id
_entity_poly.type
_entity_poly.pdbx_seq_one_letter_code
_entity_poly.pdbx_strand_id
1 'polypeptide(L)'
;PIMAGFAEVDSGRVGYRHRAPTLGEHQASFDGEPFPVPAARSEPADLPLAGLRVIDFGHGGVGVECGRMLAEYGADVVKVESWSYPDFIRIVLGGVMTASFASSSRSKRGFGADLKHPDGREVVLDLVRGADIVIENNSTGTMDALGLGYRHLREVRPELIMVSSQLMGSRGEFSGWTGYGPTLQTVGGLSWLWAFDDGDPPPGSPAIHPDHLAGRVCAVFALAGLLGRNRGGGGNHTEVAQVEALLGTLGDVLLKEGLEPGSVRPRGNDSPRGAPWGVFECAGEEEW
;
A
#
# COMPACT_ATOMS: atom_id res chain seq x y z
N PRO A 1 -3.56 -23.95 -5.04
CA PRO A 1 -2.18 -23.65 -5.44
C PRO A 1 -1.99 -22.15 -5.52
N ILE A 2 -1.01 -21.63 -4.81
CA ILE A 2 -0.66 -20.19 -4.84
C ILE A 2 0.59 -20.10 -5.71
N MET A 3 0.61 -19.12 -6.62
CA MET A 3 1.81 -18.84 -7.39
C MET A 3 2.93 -18.35 -6.45
N ALA A 4 4.07 -19.03 -6.48
CA ALA A 4 5.19 -18.79 -5.59
C ALA A 4 6.01 -17.52 -5.92
N GLY A 5 5.53 -16.67 -6.82
CA GLY A 5 6.20 -15.45 -7.22
C GLY A 5 5.80 -15.02 -8.64
N PHE A 6 6.21 -13.83 -9.04
CA PHE A 6 5.81 -13.17 -10.30
C PHE A 6 6.99 -12.76 -11.20
N ALA A 7 8.22 -12.92 -10.73
CA ALA A 7 9.43 -12.63 -11.48
C ALA A 7 10.61 -13.50 -11.06
N GLU A 8 11.61 -13.58 -11.92
CA GLU A 8 12.92 -14.16 -11.63
C GLU A 8 13.99 -13.09 -11.88
N VAL A 9 14.93 -12.97 -10.95
CA VAL A 9 16.09 -12.10 -11.04
C VAL A 9 17.33 -12.95 -10.81
N ASP A 10 18.21 -13.03 -11.79
CA ASP A 10 19.44 -13.85 -11.74
C ASP A 10 19.19 -15.29 -11.25
N SER A 11 18.14 -15.93 -11.80
CA SER A 11 17.69 -17.26 -11.42
C SER A 11 17.06 -17.38 -10.02
N GLY A 12 16.93 -16.28 -9.29
CA GLY A 12 16.19 -16.16 -8.03
C GLY A 12 14.73 -15.76 -8.23
N ARG A 13 13.78 -16.54 -7.72
CA ARG A 13 12.37 -16.18 -7.82
C ARG A 13 12.02 -15.10 -6.82
N VAL A 14 11.47 -13.99 -7.31
CA VAL A 14 10.97 -12.87 -6.50
C VAL A 14 9.49 -13.07 -6.23
N GLY A 15 9.08 -12.99 -4.96
CA GLY A 15 7.69 -13.10 -4.59
C GLY A 15 7.48 -13.61 -3.16
N TYR A 16 6.54 -14.52 -3.00
CA TYR A 16 6.17 -15.07 -1.71
C TYR A 16 7.35 -15.76 -1.00
N ARG A 17 7.71 -15.28 0.18
CA ARG A 17 8.80 -15.81 1.01
C ARG A 17 8.31 -16.45 2.31
N HIS A 18 7.38 -15.80 3.00
CA HIS A 18 6.85 -16.24 4.28
C HIS A 18 5.33 -16.05 4.33
N ARG A 19 4.65 -16.83 5.17
CA ARG A 19 3.26 -16.56 5.51
C ARG A 19 3.11 -15.21 6.22
N ALA A 20 1.90 -14.67 6.28
CA ALA A 20 1.59 -13.51 7.10
C ALA A 20 1.84 -13.82 8.60
N PRO A 21 2.43 -12.88 9.36
CA PRO A 21 2.65 -13.07 10.78
C PRO A 21 1.34 -13.01 11.57
N THR A 22 1.27 -13.75 12.67
CA THR A 22 0.26 -13.48 13.70
C THR A 22 0.61 -12.20 14.46
N LEU A 23 -0.38 -11.59 15.14
CA LEU A 23 -0.15 -10.34 15.88
C LEU A 23 0.94 -10.55 16.94
N GLY A 24 2.00 -9.77 16.89
CA GLY A 24 3.14 -9.86 17.79
C GLY A 24 4.03 -11.09 17.63
N GLU A 25 3.87 -11.90 16.58
CA GLU A 25 4.61 -13.17 16.40
C GLU A 25 6.13 -13.03 16.55
N HIS A 26 6.68 -11.91 16.13
CA HIS A 26 8.12 -11.68 16.18
C HIS A 26 8.53 -10.73 17.32
N GLN A 27 7.63 -10.48 18.28
CA GLN A 27 7.89 -9.52 19.38
C GLN A 27 9.20 -9.84 20.09
N ALA A 28 9.41 -11.09 20.51
CA ALA A 28 10.61 -11.50 21.21
C ALA A 28 11.92 -11.33 20.39
N SER A 29 11.83 -11.25 19.08
CA SER A 29 13.00 -11.01 18.23
C SER A 29 13.47 -9.54 18.23
N PHE A 30 12.69 -8.67 18.89
CA PHE A 30 12.99 -7.24 19.05
C PHE A 30 13.39 -6.88 20.50
N ASP A 31 13.34 -7.86 21.40
CA ASP A 31 13.68 -7.66 22.81
C ASP A 31 15.20 -7.61 22.99
N GLY A 32 15.71 -6.50 23.51
CA GLY A 32 17.01 -6.39 24.16
C GLY A 32 18.21 -5.91 23.32
N GLU A 33 18.13 -5.81 22.01
CA GLU A 33 19.23 -5.28 21.21
C GLU A 33 18.79 -4.07 20.37
N PRO A 34 19.55 -2.98 20.36
CA PRO A 34 19.31 -1.87 19.43
C PRO A 34 19.33 -2.40 18.00
N PHE A 35 18.39 -1.97 17.18
CA PHE A 35 18.41 -2.32 15.77
C PHE A 35 19.69 -1.78 15.12
N PRO A 36 20.57 -2.64 14.62
CA PRO A 36 21.81 -2.17 14.01
C PRO A 36 21.48 -1.33 12.77
N VAL A 37 22.15 -0.21 12.64
CA VAL A 37 22.13 0.57 11.39
C VAL A 37 22.72 -0.32 10.29
N PRO A 38 22.02 -0.56 9.18
CA PRO A 38 22.54 -1.39 8.11
C PRO A 38 23.86 -0.83 7.58
N ALA A 39 24.93 -1.63 7.62
CA ALA A 39 26.18 -1.29 6.98
C ALA A 39 26.02 -1.34 5.45
N ALA A 40 26.79 -0.51 4.75
CA ALA A 40 26.88 -0.62 3.29
C ALA A 40 27.32 -2.05 2.90
N ARG A 41 26.58 -2.66 1.98
CA ARG A 41 26.87 -4.03 1.55
C ARG A 41 28.08 -4.08 0.63
N SER A 42 28.98 -5.00 0.92
CA SER A 42 30.14 -5.31 0.08
C SER A 42 29.90 -6.47 -0.88
N GLU A 43 28.87 -7.28 -0.64
CA GLU A 43 28.59 -8.48 -1.44
C GLU A 43 27.23 -8.38 -2.14
N PRO A 44 27.06 -9.00 -3.33
CA PRO A 44 25.76 -9.10 -4.00
C PRO A 44 24.71 -9.73 -3.09
N ALA A 45 23.55 -9.15 -3.07
CA ALA A 45 22.44 -9.67 -2.30
C ALA A 45 21.64 -10.68 -3.12
N ASP A 46 21.14 -11.74 -2.48
CA ASP A 46 20.26 -12.73 -3.12
C ASP A 46 18.96 -12.09 -3.68
N LEU A 47 18.51 -10.98 -3.07
CA LEU A 47 17.34 -10.23 -3.51
C LEU A 47 17.64 -8.73 -3.58
N PRO A 48 17.02 -7.98 -4.52
CA PRO A 48 17.35 -6.58 -4.80
C PRO A 48 17.29 -5.64 -3.59
N LEU A 49 16.37 -5.86 -2.66
CA LEU A 49 16.17 -5.01 -1.48
C LEU A 49 16.68 -5.64 -0.19
N ALA A 50 17.43 -6.73 -0.29
CA ALA A 50 18.00 -7.36 0.90
C ALA A 50 18.93 -6.37 1.65
N GLY A 51 18.75 -6.28 2.98
CA GLY A 51 19.48 -5.37 3.88
C GLY A 51 18.80 -4.02 4.10
N LEU A 52 17.74 -3.71 3.35
CA LEU A 52 16.90 -2.56 3.66
C LEU A 52 15.91 -2.93 4.77
N ARG A 53 15.68 -1.99 5.67
CA ARG A 53 14.66 -2.11 6.72
C ARG A 53 13.53 -1.13 6.50
N VAL A 54 12.31 -1.64 6.62
CA VAL A 54 11.08 -0.88 6.43
C VAL A 54 10.20 -1.01 7.67
N ILE A 55 9.74 0.10 8.21
CA ILE A 55 8.70 0.13 9.24
C ILE A 55 7.37 0.43 8.55
N ASP A 56 6.42 -0.48 8.72
CA ASP A 56 5.14 -0.47 8.02
C ASP A 56 4.01 -0.24 9.03
N PHE A 57 3.47 1.00 9.04
CA PHE A 57 2.24 1.37 9.75
C PHE A 57 0.99 1.25 8.86
N GLY A 58 1.13 0.62 7.70
CA GLY A 58 0.03 0.47 6.75
C GLY A 58 -1.13 -0.36 7.30
N HIS A 59 -2.34 0.04 6.94
CA HIS A 59 -3.57 -0.65 7.27
C HIS A 59 -4.37 -0.96 6.01
N GLY A 60 -5.03 -2.10 6.00
CA GLY A 60 -5.99 -2.46 4.96
C GLY A 60 -5.38 -2.74 3.59
N GLY A 61 -5.45 -1.77 2.68
CA GLY A 61 -5.05 -1.93 1.27
C GLY A 61 -3.69 -1.33 0.95
N VAL A 62 -3.58 -0.01 0.93
CA VAL A 62 -2.51 0.72 0.26
C VAL A 62 -1.13 0.55 0.91
N GLY A 63 -0.99 0.88 2.20
CA GLY A 63 0.30 0.78 2.89
C GLY A 63 0.77 -0.66 2.97
N VAL A 64 -0.15 -1.60 3.25
CA VAL A 64 0.18 -3.02 3.33
C VAL A 64 0.62 -3.58 1.98
N GLU A 65 0.05 -3.14 0.86
CA GLU A 65 0.48 -3.53 -0.50
C GLU A 65 1.90 -3.03 -0.78
N CYS A 66 2.20 -1.76 -0.47
CA CYS A 66 3.53 -1.19 -0.59
C CYS A 66 4.55 -2.01 0.23
N GLY A 67 4.30 -2.21 1.52
CA GLY A 67 5.17 -2.98 2.41
C GLY A 67 5.36 -4.43 1.95
N ARG A 68 4.29 -5.07 1.45
CA ARG A 68 4.35 -6.42 0.90
C ARG A 68 5.30 -6.50 -0.30
N MET A 69 5.18 -5.58 -1.24
CA MET A 69 6.06 -5.57 -2.42
C MET A 69 7.53 -5.41 -2.00
N LEU A 70 7.84 -4.47 -1.13
CA LEU A 70 9.21 -4.31 -0.64
C LEU A 70 9.72 -5.56 0.08
N ALA A 71 8.86 -6.22 0.87
CA ALA A 71 9.20 -7.47 1.57
C ALA A 71 9.47 -8.62 0.58
N GLU A 72 8.66 -8.76 -0.46
CA GLU A 72 8.84 -9.80 -1.48
C GLU A 72 10.12 -9.62 -2.29
N TYR A 73 10.59 -8.37 -2.44
CA TYR A 73 11.88 -8.06 -3.08
C TYR A 73 13.07 -8.10 -2.11
N GLY A 74 12.88 -8.48 -0.86
CA GLY A 74 13.99 -8.74 0.05
C GLY A 74 14.16 -7.81 1.23
N ALA A 75 13.41 -6.73 1.34
CA ALA A 75 13.49 -5.85 2.50
C ALA A 75 13.01 -6.56 3.78
N ASP A 76 13.63 -6.23 4.92
CA ASP A 76 13.16 -6.59 6.25
C ASP A 76 12.03 -5.64 6.65
N VAL A 77 10.77 -6.06 6.41
CA VAL A 77 9.60 -5.23 6.66
C VAL A 77 8.96 -5.60 7.99
N VAL A 78 8.93 -4.64 8.91
CA VAL A 78 8.32 -4.77 10.23
C VAL A 78 6.96 -4.07 10.21
N LYS A 79 5.89 -4.85 10.26
CA LYS A 79 4.53 -4.34 10.37
C LYS A 79 4.21 -4.06 11.84
N VAL A 80 3.91 -2.79 12.13
CA VAL A 80 3.56 -2.32 13.48
C VAL A 80 2.04 -2.30 13.63
N GLU A 81 1.55 -2.98 14.65
CA GLU A 81 0.12 -3.04 15.02
C GLU A 81 -0.02 -2.95 16.55
N SER A 82 -1.24 -2.79 17.06
CA SER A 82 -1.53 -2.98 18.48
C SER A 82 -2.80 -3.81 18.69
N TRP A 83 -2.96 -4.39 19.87
CA TRP A 83 -4.20 -5.10 20.21
C TRP A 83 -5.42 -4.17 20.23
N SER A 84 -5.23 -2.93 20.65
CA SER A 84 -6.30 -1.92 20.69
C SER A 84 -6.60 -1.34 19.32
N TYR A 85 -5.69 -1.48 18.36
CA TYR A 85 -5.82 -0.95 17.00
C TYR A 85 -5.13 -1.87 15.97
N PRO A 86 -5.65 -3.09 15.77
CA PRO A 86 -5.11 -4.01 14.78
C PRO A 86 -5.45 -3.55 13.36
N ASP A 87 -4.79 -4.12 12.37
CA ASP A 87 -5.16 -3.90 10.97
C ASP A 87 -6.65 -4.23 10.78
N PHE A 88 -7.40 -3.31 10.18
CA PHE A 88 -8.85 -3.46 10.07
C PHE A 88 -9.27 -4.69 9.25
N ILE A 89 -8.44 -5.18 8.33
CA ILE A 89 -8.68 -6.40 7.57
C ILE A 89 -8.79 -7.63 8.47
N ARG A 90 -8.13 -7.62 9.62
CA ARG A 90 -8.30 -8.67 10.64
C ARG A 90 -9.70 -8.63 11.24
N ILE A 91 -10.25 -7.42 11.45
CA ILE A 91 -11.54 -7.21 12.12
C ILE A 91 -12.71 -7.41 11.15
N VAL A 92 -12.66 -6.73 10.00
CA VAL A 92 -13.79 -6.66 9.04
C VAL A 92 -14.12 -8.03 8.45
N LEU A 93 -13.13 -8.88 8.27
CA LEU A 93 -13.33 -10.23 7.72
C LEU A 93 -13.42 -11.32 8.79
N GLY A 94 -13.53 -10.93 10.06
CA GLY A 94 -13.89 -11.84 11.14
C GLY A 94 -12.81 -12.83 11.57
N GLY A 95 -11.56 -12.41 11.66
CA GLY A 95 -10.52 -13.30 12.17
C GLY A 95 -9.12 -12.68 12.26
N VAL A 96 -8.31 -13.20 13.19
CA VAL A 96 -6.93 -12.74 13.38
C VAL A 96 -6.07 -12.99 12.14
N MET A 97 -6.33 -14.07 11.40
CA MET A 97 -5.63 -14.43 10.17
C MET A 97 -6.65 -14.69 9.05
N THR A 98 -7.16 -13.62 8.46
CA THR A 98 -8.04 -13.71 7.30
C THR A 98 -7.22 -14.01 6.04
N ALA A 99 -7.86 -14.56 5.00
CA ALA A 99 -7.21 -14.81 3.71
C ALA A 99 -6.64 -13.52 3.10
N SER A 100 -7.36 -12.40 3.24
CA SER A 100 -6.92 -11.09 2.77
C SER A 100 -5.69 -10.60 3.53
N PHE A 101 -5.68 -10.68 4.87
CA PHE A 101 -4.51 -10.32 5.67
C PHE A 101 -3.31 -11.23 5.34
N ALA A 102 -3.53 -12.54 5.25
CA ALA A 102 -2.48 -13.50 4.89
C ALA A 102 -1.85 -13.18 3.52
N SER A 103 -2.68 -12.74 2.56
CA SER A 103 -2.20 -12.32 1.24
C SER A 103 -1.44 -10.99 1.28
N SER A 104 -1.98 -9.97 1.96
CA SER A 104 -1.45 -8.61 1.93
C SER A 104 -0.26 -8.39 2.86
N SER A 105 -0.06 -9.23 3.88
CA SER A 105 1.00 -9.06 4.88
C SER A 105 2.05 -10.18 4.87
N ARG A 106 2.05 -11.01 3.85
CA ARG A 106 3.07 -12.07 3.70
C ARG A 106 4.48 -11.48 3.55
N SER A 107 5.46 -12.25 3.95
CA SER A 107 6.89 -11.87 3.98
C SER A 107 7.26 -10.74 4.94
N LYS A 108 6.33 -10.24 5.75
CA LYS A 108 6.58 -9.24 6.79
C LYS A 108 6.80 -9.89 8.16
N ARG A 109 7.44 -9.13 9.05
CA ARG A 109 7.53 -9.44 10.48
C ARG A 109 6.48 -8.63 11.24
N GLY A 110 5.81 -9.23 12.21
CA GLY A 110 4.82 -8.54 13.04
C GLY A 110 5.44 -8.01 14.32
N PHE A 111 5.16 -6.77 14.66
CA PHE A 111 5.56 -6.11 15.90
C PHE A 111 4.34 -5.43 16.55
N GLY A 112 4.11 -5.70 17.84
CA GLY A 112 3.02 -5.11 18.61
C GLY A 112 3.49 -3.92 19.43
N ALA A 113 2.91 -2.73 19.23
CA ALA A 113 3.19 -1.55 20.04
C ALA A 113 1.93 -0.68 20.18
N ASP A 114 1.63 -0.23 21.40
CA ASP A 114 0.60 0.79 21.60
C ASP A 114 1.20 2.18 21.38
N LEU A 115 0.94 2.76 20.21
CA LEU A 115 1.47 4.06 19.81
C LEU A 115 0.90 5.24 20.63
N LYS A 116 -0.18 5.02 21.40
CA LYS A 116 -0.73 6.02 22.31
C LYS A 116 -0.03 6.01 23.67
N HIS A 117 0.64 4.90 24.01
CA HIS A 117 1.46 4.83 25.21
C HIS A 117 2.85 5.41 24.93
N PRO A 118 3.40 6.28 25.82
CA PRO A 118 4.72 6.88 25.63
C PRO A 118 5.82 5.85 25.35
N ASP A 119 5.90 4.78 26.16
CA ASP A 119 6.91 3.74 25.99
C ASP A 119 6.75 2.99 24.65
N GLY A 120 5.50 2.74 24.23
CA GLY A 120 5.22 2.11 22.93
C GLY A 120 5.72 2.97 21.78
N ARG A 121 5.56 4.29 21.86
CA ARG A 121 6.11 5.23 20.89
C ARG A 121 7.64 5.24 20.91
N GLU A 122 8.28 5.27 22.08
CA GLU A 122 9.75 5.28 22.18
C GLU A 122 10.36 4.01 21.55
N VAL A 123 9.80 2.83 21.83
CA VAL A 123 10.24 1.58 21.20
C VAL A 123 10.12 1.65 19.67
N VAL A 124 9.08 2.26 19.15
CA VAL A 124 8.92 2.43 17.70
C VAL A 124 9.95 3.43 17.15
N LEU A 125 10.28 4.50 17.87
CA LEU A 125 11.35 5.43 17.49
C LEU A 125 12.70 4.71 17.45
N ASP A 126 12.95 3.76 18.36
CA ASP A 126 14.16 2.92 18.33
C ASP A 126 14.20 2.04 17.05
N LEU A 127 13.08 1.48 16.63
CA LEU A 127 12.99 0.77 15.34
C LEU A 127 13.32 1.69 14.16
N VAL A 128 12.82 2.92 14.19
CA VAL A 128 13.03 3.92 13.13
C VAL A 128 14.49 4.36 13.02
N ARG A 129 15.26 4.39 14.11
CA ARG A 129 16.70 4.68 14.06
C ARG A 129 17.47 3.77 13.11
N GLY A 130 17.04 2.52 12.98
CA GLY A 130 17.62 1.55 12.06
C GLY A 130 16.88 1.38 10.75
N ALA A 131 15.87 2.21 10.46
CA ALA A 131 15.05 2.08 9.28
C ALA A 131 15.59 2.89 8.08
N ASP A 132 15.34 2.37 6.89
CA ASP A 132 15.55 3.06 5.62
C ASP A 132 14.28 3.74 5.14
N ILE A 133 13.14 3.07 5.35
CA ILE A 133 11.83 3.51 4.86
C ILE A 133 10.80 3.39 5.99
N VAL A 134 9.90 4.36 6.05
CA VAL A 134 8.64 4.29 6.81
C VAL A 134 7.49 4.38 5.82
N ILE A 135 6.48 3.53 6.00
CA ILE A 135 5.24 3.52 5.20
C ILE A 135 4.07 3.74 6.14
N GLU A 136 3.12 4.58 5.74
CA GLU A 136 1.85 4.76 6.45
C GLU A 136 0.71 5.15 5.49
N ASN A 137 -0.52 4.83 5.84
CA ASN A 137 -1.72 5.28 5.14
C ASN A 137 -2.87 5.58 6.13
N ASN A 138 -2.52 6.17 7.26
CA ASN A 138 -3.47 6.63 8.25
C ASN A 138 -4.21 7.88 7.74
N SER A 139 -5.29 8.24 8.41
CA SER A 139 -5.98 9.51 8.13
C SER A 139 -5.03 10.68 8.31
N THR A 140 -5.21 11.72 7.50
CA THR A 140 -4.38 12.94 7.52
C THR A 140 -4.20 13.49 8.93
N GLY A 141 -2.95 13.74 9.31
CA GLY A 141 -2.58 14.27 10.63
C GLY A 141 -2.43 13.22 11.74
N THR A 142 -2.82 11.97 11.53
CA THR A 142 -2.72 10.92 12.57
C THR A 142 -1.29 10.67 13.01
N MET A 143 -0.36 10.54 12.08
CA MET A 143 1.06 10.30 12.42
C MET A 143 1.68 11.49 13.16
N ASP A 144 1.33 12.71 12.79
CA ASP A 144 1.78 13.90 13.51
C ASP A 144 1.21 13.95 14.93
N ALA A 145 -0.07 13.64 15.10
CA ALA A 145 -0.71 13.58 16.42
C ALA A 145 -0.10 12.52 17.34
N LEU A 146 0.44 11.44 16.77
CA LEU A 146 1.16 10.39 17.50
C LEU A 146 2.64 10.76 17.75
N GLY A 147 3.15 11.89 17.24
CA GLY A 147 4.55 12.24 17.29
C GLY A 147 5.44 11.37 16.39
N LEU A 148 4.86 10.75 15.37
CA LEU A 148 5.50 9.87 14.40
C LEU A 148 5.41 10.42 12.95
N GLY A 149 5.05 11.71 12.79
CA GLY A 149 5.08 12.39 11.50
C GLY A 149 6.51 12.58 11.00
N TYR A 150 6.68 12.81 9.69
CA TYR A 150 8.00 12.87 9.05
C TYR A 150 8.98 13.83 9.74
N ARG A 151 8.52 14.99 10.23
CA ARG A 151 9.40 15.95 10.94
C ARG A 151 10.05 15.31 12.16
N HIS A 152 9.28 14.60 12.99
CA HIS A 152 9.77 13.93 14.18
C HIS A 152 10.69 12.75 13.82
N LEU A 153 10.28 11.95 12.84
CA LEU A 153 11.07 10.79 12.43
C LEU A 153 12.41 11.19 11.79
N ARG A 154 12.43 12.30 11.05
CA ARG A 154 13.65 12.85 10.46
C ARG A 154 14.66 13.33 11.50
N GLU A 155 14.22 13.81 12.66
CA GLU A 155 15.12 14.16 13.77
C GLU A 155 15.86 12.92 14.29
N VAL A 156 15.19 11.77 14.29
CA VAL A 156 15.72 10.48 14.74
C VAL A 156 16.58 9.83 13.66
N ARG A 157 16.16 9.93 12.40
CA ARG A 157 16.85 9.35 11.23
C ARG A 157 16.85 10.36 10.07
N PRO A 158 17.88 11.22 9.93
CA PRO A 158 17.90 12.28 8.91
C PRO A 158 17.82 11.79 7.47
N GLU A 159 18.26 10.58 7.18
CA GLU A 159 18.24 9.96 5.85
C GLU A 159 16.99 9.10 5.60
N LEU A 160 16.00 9.17 6.49
CA LEU A 160 14.78 8.40 6.38
C LEU A 160 13.99 8.79 5.14
N ILE A 161 13.49 7.77 4.45
CA ILE A 161 12.50 7.93 3.40
C ILE A 161 11.14 7.62 4.02
N MET A 162 10.18 8.52 3.91
CA MET A 162 8.80 8.27 4.34
C MET A 162 7.87 8.33 3.15
N VAL A 163 6.97 7.35 3.06
CA VAL A 163 5.90 7.32 2.08
C VAL A 163 4.56 7.29 2.81
N SER A 164 3.79 8.33 2.62
CA SER A 164 2.44 8.49 3.17
C SER A 164 1.40 8.41 2.07
N SER A 165 0.25 7.81 2.36
CA SER A 165 -0.81 7.73 1.36
C SER A 165 -2.19 7.90 2.01
N GLN A 166 -2.79 9.05 1.81
CA GLN A 166 -4.13 9.38 2.28
C GLN A 166 -5.14 9.28 1.15
N LEU A 167 -6.41 9.08 1.49
CA LEU A 167 -7.50 8.92 0.52
C LEU A 167 -7.50 10.01 -0.54
N MET A 168 -7.59 11.28 -0.09
CA MET A 168 -7.65 12.48 -0.94
C MET A 168 -6.35 13.29 -0.92
N GLY A 169 -5.28 12.73 -0.35
CA GLY A 169 -4.04 13.46 -0.08
C GLY A 169 -4.09 14.28 1.21
N SER A 170 -2.98 14.93 1.54
CA SER A 170 -2.83 15.73 2.77
C SER A 170 -3.22 17.20 2.60
N ARG A 171 -3.57 17.65 1.39
CA ARG A 171 -3.84 19.04 1.03
C ARG A 171 -5.14 19.18 0.26
N GLY A 172 -5.66 20.41 0.24
CA GLY A 172 -6.89 20.73 -0.46
C GLY A 172 -8.15 20.55 0.39
N GLU A 173 -9.27 20.89 -0.19
CA GLU A 173 -10.58 20.93 0.47
C GLU A 173 -11.01 19.56 1.03
N PHE A 174 -10.65 18.48 0.34
CA PHE A 174 -11.06 17.12 0.68
C PHE A 174 -10.03 16.35 1.52
N SER A 175 -8.94 16.98 1.96
CA SER A 175 -7.85 16.33 2.70
C SER A 175 -8.27 15.68 4.03
N GLY A 176 -9.39 16.12 4.61
CA GLY A 176 -9.99 15.53 5.80
C GLY A 176 -10.94 14.36 5.55
N TRP A 177 -11.23 14.04 4.29
CA TRP A 177 -12.11 12.93 3.96
C TRP A 177 -11.43 11.59 4.21
N THR A 178 -12.18 10.69 4.81
CA THR A 178 -11.73 9.32 5.10
C THR A 178 -12.59 8.33 4.35
N GLY A 179 -12.03 7.17 4.03
CA GLY A 179 -12.73 6.11 3.33
C GLY A 179 -11.81 4.96 2.99
N TYR A 180 -12.30 4.09 2.13
CA TYR A 180 -11.63 2.87 1.71
C TYR A 180 -11.68 2.75 0.18
N GLY A 181 -11.13 1.67 -0.37
CA GLY A 181 -11.13 1.40 -1.81
C GLY A 181 -12.46 1.59 -2.52
N PRO A 182 -13.60 1.11 -1.99
CA PRO A 182 -14.92 1.37 -2.60
C PRO A 182 -15.27 2.87 -2.65
N THR A 183 -14.88 3.65 -1.65
CA THR A 183 -15.04 5.11 -1.66
C THR A 183 -14.27 5.74 -2.82
N LEU A 184 -13.03 5.30 -3.04
CA LEU A 184 -12.21 5.77 -4.16
C LEU A 184 -12.81 5.41 -5.52
N GLN A 185 -13.33 4.19 -5.67
CA GLN A 185 -14.01 3.76 -6.90
C GLN A 185 -15.20 4.69 -7.24
N THR A 186 -15.96 5.07 -6.22
CA THR A 186 -17.12 5.93 -6.38
C THR A 186 -16.73 7.39 -6.66
N VAL A 187 -15.89 7.97 -5.80
CA VAL A 187 -15.47 9.39 -5.91
C VAL A 187 -14.64 9.62 -7.18
N GLY A 188 -13.80 8.67 -7.56
CA GLY A 188 -13.00 8.74 -8.78
C GLY A 188 -13.79 8.43 -10.07
N GLY A 189 -15.08 8.15 -9.98
CA GLY A 189 -15.95 7.88 -11.13
C GLY A 189 -15.84 6.48 -11.72
N LEU A 190 -14.99 5.62 -11.19
CA LEU A 190 -14.74 4.28 -11.73
C LEU A 190 -15.99 3.40 -11.67
N SER A 191 -16.74 3.45 -10.55
CA SER A 191 -18.00 2.71 -10.42
C SER A 191 -19.03 3.13 -11.47
N TRP A 192 -19.10 4.44 -11.77
CA TRP A 192 -19.99 4.94 -12.81
C TRP A 192 -19.54 4.51 -14.21
N LEU A 193 -18.25 4.50 -14.51
CA LEU A 193 -17.74 4.03 -15.81
C LEU A 193 -18.03 2.55 -16.07
N TRP A 194 -18.16 1.76 -15.01
CA TRP A 194 -18.51 0.33 -15.09
C TRP A 194 -20.01 0.07 -15.14
N ALA A 195 -20.84 1.09 -15.00
CA ALA A 195 -22.29 0.95 -15.05
C ALA A 195 -22.76 0.57 -16.47
N PHE A 196 -23.98 0.04 -16.54
CA PHE A 196 -24.72 -0.14 -17.79
C PHE A 196 -25.53 1.13 -18.06
N ASP A 197 -25.81 1.40 -19.34
CA ASP A 197 -26.60 2.57 -19.77
C ASP A 197 -28.11 2.23 -19.76
N ASP A 198 -28.58 1.57 -18.72
CA ASP A 198 -29.94 1.09 -18.52
C ASP A 198 -30.67 1.77 -17.34
N GLY A 199 -29.98 2.64 -16.64
CA GLY A 199 -30.51 3.36 -15.47
C GLY A 199 -30.40 2.59 -14.16
N ASP A 200 -29.83 1.39 -14.15
CA ASP A 200 -29.58 0.65 -12.93
C ASP A 200 -28.42 1.26 -12.12
N PRO A 201 -28.42 1.09 -10.81
CA PRO A 201 -27.31 1.55 -9.97
C PRO A 201 -25.97 0.98 -10.45
N PRO A 202 -24.87 1.76 -10.43
CA PRO A 202 -23.57 1.26 -10.80
C PRO A 202 -23.20 0.01 -10.01
N PRO A 203 -22.69 -1.05 -10.66
CA PRO A 203 -22.25 -2.25 -9.95
C PRO A 203 -21.06 -1.95 -9.06
N GLY A 204 -21.05 -2.51 -7.86
CA GLY A 204 -19.86 -2.52 -7.01
C GLY A 204 -18.86 -3.55 -7.52
N SER A 205 -17.57 -3.33 -7.23
CA SER A 205 -16.55 -4.36 -7.42
C SER A 205 -16.01 -4.82 -6.07
N PRO A 206 -15.92 -6.12 -5.81
CA PRO A 206 -15.25 -6.63 -4.62
C PRO A 206 -13.73 -6.43 -4.67
N ALA A 207 -13.17 -6.17 -5.86
CA ALA A 207 -11.76 -5.91 -6.04
C ALA A 207 -11.47 -4.40 -5.85
N ILE A 208 -10.65 -4.09 -4.86
CA ILE A 208 -10.26 -2.72 -4.52
C ILE A 208 -9.06 -2.25 -5.36
N HIS A 209 -9.25 -2.18 -6.68
CA HIS A 209 -8.20 -1.80 -7.63
C HIS A 209 -7.47 -0.50 -7.27
N PRO A 210 -8.14 0.58 -6.82
CA PRO A 210 -7.46 1.82 -6.46
C PRO A 210 -6.44 1.64 -5.33
N ASP A 211 -6.74 0.83 -4.32
CA ASP A 211 -5.84 0.57 -3.20
C ASP A 211 -4.56 -0.13 -3.68
N HIS A 212 -4.71 -1.17 -4.49
CA HIS A 212 -3.57 -1.89 -5.05
C HIS A 212 -2.73 -1.01 -5.96
N LEU A 213 -3.36 -0.17 -6.78
CA LEU A 213 -2.67 0.79 -7.63
C LEU A 213 -1.88 1.79 -6.80
N ALA A 214 -2.51 2.45 -5.83
CA ALA A 214 -1.87 3.42 -4.96
C ALA A 214 -0.71 2.80 -4.17
N GLY A 215 -0.87 1.57 -3.66
CA GLY A 215 0.19 0.83 -2.97
C GLY A 215 1.41 0.57 -3.86
N ARG A 216 1.20 0.26 -5.13
CA ARG A 216 2.29 0.09 -6.11
C ARG A 216 2.97 1.40 -6.43
N VAL A 217 2.22 2.48 -6.58
CA VAL A 217 2.77 3.83 -6.78
C VAL A 217 3.61 4.23 -5.55
N CYS A 218 3.15 3.95 -4.33
CA CYS A 218 3.93 4.14 -3.12
C CYS A 218 5.26 3.37 -3.14
N ALA A 219 5.25 2.11 -3.59
CA ALA A 219 6.47 1.32 -3.71
C ALA A 219 7.45 1.91 -4.74
N VAL A 220 6.96 2.40 -5.87
CA VAL A 220 7.80 3.11 -6.88
C VAL A 220 8.44 4.35 -6.27
N PHE A 221 7.70 5.17 -5.52
CA PHE A 221 8.25 6.37 -4.86
C PHE A 221 9.20 6.02 -3.72
N ALA A 222 8.98 4.95 -2.97
CA ALA A 222 9.94 4.45 -1.99
C ALA A 222 11.28 4.09 -2.65
N LEU A 223 11.24 3.37 -3.77
CA LEU A 223 12.44 3.02 -4.55
C LEU A 223 13.11 4.24 -5.17
N ALA A 224 12.34 5.20 -5.70
CA ALA A 224 12.86 6.47 -6.21
C ALA A 224 13.57 7.27 -5.11
N GLY A 225 12.98 7.31 -3.90
CA GLY A 225 13.60 7.93 -2.72
C GLY A 225 14.94 7.29 -2.34
N LEU A 226 14.99 5.94 -2.31
CA LEU A 226 16.22 5.18 -2.08
C LEU A 226 17.29 5.50 -3.14
N LEU A 227 16.89 5.53 -4.40
CA LEU A 227 17.81 5.85 -5.49
C LEU A 227 18.36 7.28 -5.36
N GLY A 228 17.48 8.24 -5.01
CA GLY A 228 17.86 9.64 -4.74
C GLY A 228 18.83 9.74 -3.59
N ARG A 229 18.55 9.07 -2.46
CA ARG A 229 19.43 9.00 -1.28
C ARG A 229 20.80 8.43 -1.63
N ASN A 230 20.84 7.33 -2.36
CA ASN A 230 22.10 6.67 -2.76
C ASN A 230 22.93 7.53 -3.73
N ARG A 231 22.35 8.55 -4.34
CA ARG A 231 23.01 9.55 -5.18
C ARG A 231 23.38 10.83 -4.41
N GLY A 232 23.29 10.81 -3.08
CA GLY A 232 23.64 11.94 -2.21
C GLY A 232 22.48 12.91 -1.91
N GLY A 233 21.25 12.55 -2.21
CA GLY A 233 20.05 13.40 -2.03
C GLY A 233 19.50 13.45 -0.59
N GLY A 234 19.94 12.58 0.31
CA GLY A 234 19.40 12.51 1.67
C GLY A 234 18.00 11.86 1.75
N GLY A 235 17.37 11.95 2.94
CA GLY A 235 16.00 11.48 3.17
C GLY A 235 14.95 12.38 2.57
N ASN A 236 13.76 11.83 2.33
CA ASN A 236 12.62 12.58 1.79
C ASN A 236 11.27 12.05 2.30
N HIS A 237 10.24 12.87 2.13
CA HIS A 237 8.84 12.49 2.37
C HIS A 237 8.08 12.59 1.06
N THR A 238 7.47 11.48 0.67
CA THR A 238 6.57 11.41 -0.48
C THR A 238 5.15 11.17 0.01
N GLU A 239 4.23 11.97 -0.48
CA GLU A 239 2.79 11.81 -0.24
C GLU A 239 2.12 11.38 -1.55
N VAL A 240 1.38 10.28 -1.50
CA VAL A 240 0.61 9.74 -2.63
C VAL A 240 -0.87 9.84 -2.30
N ALA A 241 -1.59 10.77 -2.92
CA ALA A 241 -3.03 10.79 -2.83
C ALA A 241 -3.62 9.60 -3.61
N GLN A 242 -4.39 8.77 -2.93
CA GLN A 242 -4.94 7.55 -3.53
C GLN A 242 -5.86 7.88 -4.70
N VAL A 243 -6.68 8.94 -4.56
CA VAL A 243 -7.56 9.42 -5.63
C VAL A 243 -6.77 9.87 -6.86
N GLU A 244 -5.63 10.55 -6.67
CA GLU A 244 -4.80 11.01 -7.79
C GLU A 244 -4.14 9.84 -8.53
N ALA A 245 -3.72 8.81 -7.81
CA ALA A 245 -3.22 7.59 -8.42
C ALA A 245 -4.29 6.94 -9.33
N LEU A 246 -5.55 6.89 -8.87
CA LEU A 246 -6.67 6.41 -9.68
C LEU A 246 -6.93 7.32 -10.88
N LEU A 247 -7.08 8.63 -10.67
CA LEU A 247 -7.38 9.60 -11.73
C LEU A 247 -6.30 9.64 -12.79
N GLY A 248 -5.03 9.38 -12.41
CA GLY A 248 -3.92 9.24 -13.34
C GLY A 248 -4.12 8.13 -14.37
N THR A 249 -4.86 7.06 -14.04
CA THR A 249 -5.20 5.99 -14.99
C THR A 249 -6.42 6.31 -15.87
N LEU A 250 -7.18 7.33 -15.50
CA LEU A 250 -8.37 7.80 -16.21
C LEU A 250 -8.11 9.10 -16.98
N GLY A 251 -6.86 9.45 -17.22
CA GLY A 251 -6.46 10.72 -17.83
C GLY A 251 -7.08 10.98 -19.20
N ASP A 252 -7.20 9.96 -20.04
CA ASP A 252 -7.85 10.04 -21.34
C ASP A 252 -9.37 10.28 -21.23
N VAL A 253 -10.00 9.64 -20.27
CA VAL A 253 -11.44 9.79 -19.96
C VAL A 253 -11.73 11.20 -19.44
N LEU A 254 -10.91 11.68 -18.51
CA LEU A 254 -11.04 13.03 -17.95
C LEU A 254 -10.80 14.11 -19.01
N LEU A 255 -9.80 13.91 -19.86
CA LEU A 255 -9.51 14.84 -20.96
C LEU A 255 -10.68 14.90 -21.94
N LYS A 256 -11.22 13.74 -22.31
CA LYS A 256 -12.37 13.65 -23.22
C LYS A 256 -13.58 14.38 -22.66
N GLU A 257 -13.94 14.12 -21.39
CA GLU A 257 -15.06 14.80 -20.73
C GLU A 257 -14.83 16.31 -20.62
N GLY A 258 -13.59 16.74 -20.37
CA GLY A 258 -13.23 18.16 -20.32
C GLY A 258 -13.32 18.88 -21.66
N LEU A 259 -13.06 18.20 -22.78
CA LEU A 259 -13.17 18.75 -24.14
C LEU A 259 -14.60 18.68 -24.69
N GLU A 260 -15.30 17.63 -24.37
CA GLU A 260 -16.65 17.34 -24.85
C GLU A 260 -17.54 16.93 -23.67
N PRO A 261 -18.04 17.88 -22.86
CA PRO A 261 -18.85 17.59 -21.67
C PRO A 261 -20.06 16.71 -22.00
N GLY A 262 -20.22 15.61 -21.22
CA GLY A 262 -21.27 14.62 -21.42
C GLY A 262 -20.97 13.57 -22.50
N SER A 263 -19.75 13.56 -23.05
CA SER A 263 -19.34 12.57 -24.05
C SER A 263 -18.88 11.23 -23.46
N VAL A 264 -18.47 11.25 -22.19
CA VAL A 264 -18.13 10.05 -21.44
C VAL A 264 -19.43 9.43 -20.89
N ARG A 265 -19.63 8.16 -21.15
CA ARG A 265 -20.82 7.43 -20.69
C ARG A 265 -20.44 6.04 -20.22
N PRO A 266 -21.23 5.44 -19.30
CA PRO A 266 -21.11 4.03 -18.99
C PRO A 266 -21.28 3.19 -20.27
N ARG A 267 -20.61 2.07 -20.33
CA ARG A 267 -20.63 1.17 -21.49
C ARG A 267 -20.91 -0.29 -21.14
N GLY A 268 -21.08 -0.58 -19.86
CA GLY A 268 -21.24 -1.96 -19.41
C GLY A 268 -20.10 -2.83 -19.90
N ASN A 269 -20.44 -3.83 -20.70
CA ASN A 269 -19.48 -4.78 -21.27
C ASN A 269 -18.90 -4.36 -22.63
N ASP A 270 -19.27 -3.20 -23.16
CA ASP A 270 -18.79 -2.75 -24.45
C ASP A 270 -17.42 -2.03 -24.39
N SER A 271 -16.63 -2.22 -25.43
CA SER A 271 -15.38 -1.47 -25.61
C SER A 271 -15.26 -0.90 -27.02
N PRO A 272 -14.88 0.38 -27.16
CA PRO A 272 -14.63 0.98 -28.48
C PRO A 272 -13.27 0.55 -29.06
N ARG A 273 -12.45 -0.17 -28.31
CA ARG A 273 -11.04 -0.47 -28.67
C ARG A 273 -10.86 -1.83 -29.33
N GLY A 274 -11.95 -2.61 -29.48
CA GLY A 274 -11.83 -3.96 -30.06
C GLY A 274 -13.18 -4.54 -30.49
N ALA A 275 -13.14 -5.50 -31.40
CA ALA A 275 -14.28 -6.29 -31.82
C ALA A 275 -13.79 -7.70 -32.22
N PRO A 276 -14.48 -8.77 -31.78
CA PRO A 276 -15.58 -8.76 -30.84
C PRO A 276 -15.12 -8.43 -29.39
N TRP A 277 -15.90 -7.63 -28.67
CA TRP A 277 -15.65 -7.32 -27.28
C TRP A 277 -16.98 -7.33 -26.53
N GLY A 278 -17.06 -8.05 -25.41
CA GLY A 278 -18.28 -8.16 -24.61
C GLY A 278 -18.34 -9.44 -23.80
N VAL A 279 -19.44 -9.61 -23.10
CA VAL A 279 -19.84 -10.85 -22.48
C VAL A 279 -20.91 -11.47 -23.39
N PHE A 280 -20.70 -12.70 -23.82
CA PHE A 280 -21.56 -13.38 -24.80
C PHE A 280 -22.14 -14.64 -24.17
N GLU A 281 -23.44 -14.83 -24.38
CA GLU A 281 -24.13 -16.04 -23.97
C GLU A 281 -23.57 -17.26 -24.68
N CYS A 282 -23.23 -18.29 -23.93
CA CYS A 282 -22.75 -19.56 -24.44
C CYS A 282 -23.89 -20.61 -24.48
N ALA A 283 -23.63 -21.74 -25.14
CA ALA A 283 -24.57 -22.86 -25.13
C ALA A 283 -24.53 -23.54 -23.76
N GLY A 284 -25.63 -23.51 -23.03
CA GLY A 284 -25.80 -24.07 -21.69
C GLY A 284 -26.88 -23.35 -20.90
N GLU A 285 -27.04 -23.73 -19.62
CA GLU A 285 -27.86 -22.97 -18.69
C GLU A 285 -26.95 -22.03 -17.89
N GLU A 286 -27.21 -20.72 -17.91
CA GLU A 286 -26.46 -19.67 -17.18
C GLU A 286 -24.95 -19.60 -17.51
N GLU A 287 -24.51 -19.97 -18.70
CA GLU A 287 -23.13 -19.89 -19.17
C GLU A 287 -22.90 -18.64 -20.04
N TRP A 288 -21.86 -17.85 -19.71
CA TRP A 288 -21.50 -16.58 -20.37
C TRP A 288 -20.04 -16.50 -20.76
#